data_5728fa2619af9d6bf908a912580754b4
#
_entry.id   5728fa2619af9d6bf908a912580754b4
#
_cell.length_a   1.000
_cell.length_b   1.000
_cell.length_c   1.000
_cell.angle_alpha   90.00
_cell.angle_beta   90.00
_cell.angle_gamma   90.00
#
_symmetry.space_group_name_H-M   'P 1'
#
loop_
_entity.id
_entity.type
_entity.pdbx_description
1 polymer ?
#
loop_
_entity_poly.entity_id
_entity_poly.type
_entity_poly.pdbx_seq_one_letter_code
_entity_poly.pdbx_strand_id
1 'polypeptide(L)'
;FQEGSLAGQSFGNLFLAALTGITGSFDQAVAQMSQVLAITGRVLPVTSEIIQLVAEFENGTRVTGESKICDFKKAQDCRITKVRLVPERPRANPLALEAISRADLILLGPGSLYTSVIPNLLVDGIADAIADAPALRAYVCNVMTQDGETEGYTAADHLRAILTHSGHKLVDFC
;
A
#
# COMPACT_ATOMS: atom_id res chain seq x y z
N PHE A 1 7.90 -19.35 9.90
CA PHE A 1 8.34 -20.73 9.78
C PHE A 1 9.74 -20.76 9.17
N GLN A 2 10.69 -21.47 9.82
CA GLN A 2 12.09 -21.51 9.35
C GLN A 2 12.40 -22.81 8.56
N GLU A 3 11.58 -23.84 8.71
CA GLU A 3 11.78 -25.16 8.10
C GLU A 3 10.48 -25.73 7.50
N GLY A 4 10.61 -26.73 6.64
CA GLY A 4 9.49 -27.44 6.02
C GLY A 4 8.86 -26.70 4.83
N SER A 5 7.71 -27.18 4.35
CA SER A 5 7.00 -26.64 3.19
C SER A 5 6.46 -25.22 3.38
N LEU A 6 6.43 -24.73 4.61
CA LEU A 6 5.98 -23.38 4.97
C LEU A 6 7.15 -22.42 5.26
N ALA A 7 8.39 -22.85 5.00
CA ALA A 7 9.56 -22.01 5.22
C ALA A 7 9.44 -20.66 4.48
N GLY A 8 9.78 -19.57 5.15
CA GLY A 8 9.64 -18.21 4.62
C GLY A 8 8.26 -17.58 4.79
N GLN A 9 7.23 -18.34 5.18
CA GLN A 9 5.91 -17.81 5.43
C GLN A 9 5.78 -17.24 6.86
N SER A 10 5.10 -16.09 6.98
CA SER A 10 4.74 -15.55 8.28
C SER A 10 3.46 -16.22 8.81
N PHE A 11 3.34 -16.35 10.13
CA PHE A 11 2.13 -16.88 10.76
C PHE A 11 0.90 -16.04 10.38
N GLY A 12 1.02 -14.70 10.39
CA GLY A 12 -0.08 -13.80 10.06
C GLY A 12 -0.63 -14.01 8.66
N ASN A 13 0.25 -14.20 7.67
CA ASN A 13 -0.16 -14.46 6.28
C ASN A 13 -0.90 -15.80 6.15
N LEU A 14 -0.39 -16.85 6.81
CA LEU A 14 -1.04 -18.17 6.80
C LEU A 14 -2.39 -18.15 7.54
N PHE A 15 -2.44 -17.43 8.65
CA PHE A 15 -3.69 -17.27 9.41
C PHE A 15 -4.76 -16.54 8.60
N LEU A 16 -4.39 -15.44 7.94
CA LEU A 16 -5.29 -14.69 7.08
C LEU A 16 -5.74 -15.53 5.86
N ALA A 17 -4.82 -16.28 5.25
CA ALA A 17 -5.15 -17.18 4.15
C ALA A 17 -6.13 -18.30 4.59
N ALA A 18 -5.92 -18.90 5.77
CA ALA A 18 -6.83 -19.89 6.34
C ALA A 18 -8.22 -19.30 6.61
N LEU A 19 -8.29 -18.13 7.24
CA LEU A 19 -9.54 -17.43 7.47
C LEU A 19 -10.26 -17.09 6.16
N THR A 20 -9.53 -16.67 5.13
CA THR A 20 -10.11 -16.41 3.80
C THR A 20 -10.73 -17.68 3.21
N GLY A 21 -10.04 -18.82 3.34
CA GLY A 21 -10.58 -20.13 2.90
C GLY A 21 -11.83 -20.56 3.68
N ILE A 22 -11.91 -20.27 4.98
CA ILE A 22 -13.05 -20.61 5.83
C ILE A 22 -14.26 -19.71 5.54
N THR A 23 -14.03 -18.41 5.41
CA THR A 23 -15.11 -17.40 5.24
C THR A 23 -15.54 -17.24 3.78
N GLY A 24 -14.72 -17.65 2.84
CA GLY A 24 -14.94 -17.42 1.41
C GLY A 24 -14.79 -15.96 0.98
N SER A 25 -14.36 -15.06 1.88
CA SER A 25 -14.24 -13.62 1.63
C SER A 25 -13.02 -13.04 2.36
N PHE A 26 -12.19 -12.31 1.64
CA PHE A 26 -11.03 -11.63 2.23
C PHE A 26 -11.44 -10.56 3.26
N ASP A 27 -12.49 -9.77 2.97
CA ASP A 27 -12.99 -8.75 3.89
C ASP A 27 -13.49 -9.36 5.22
N GLN A 28 -14.22 -10.48 5.14
CA GLN A 28 -14.66 -11.21 6.33
C GLN A 28 -13.48 -11.81 7.11
N ALA A 29 -12.49 -12.33 6.41
CA ALA A 29 -11.28 -12.86 7.05
C ALA A 29 -10.53 -11.77 7.82
N VAL A 30 -10.36 -10.57 7.24
CA VAL A 30 -9.74 -9.41 7.89
C VAL A 30 -10.55 -8.99 9.14
N ALA A 31 -11.87 -8.94 9.03
CA ALA A 31 -12.74 -8.61 10.16
C ALA A 31 -12.61 -9.62 11.30
N GLN A 32 -12.64 -10.93 11.00
CA GLN A 32 -12.47 -11.98 12.00
C GLN A 32 -11.06 -11.97 12.61
N MET A 33 -10.01 -11.78 11.79
CA MET A 33 -8.66 -11.66 12.30
C MET A 33 -8.53 -10.47 13.28
N SER A 34 -9.15 -9.34 12.98
CA SER A 34 -9.19 -8.17 13.85
C SER A 34 -9.85 -8.48 15.20
N GLN A 35 -10.92 -9.29 15.22
CA GLN A 35 -11.57 -9.72 16.46
C GLN A 35 -10.69 -10.65 17.29
N VAL A 36 -10.04 -11.65 16.65
CA VAL A 36 -9.16 -12.59 17.32
C VAL A 36 -7.96 -11.87 17.95
N LEU A 37 -7.42 -10.87 17.27
CA LEU A 37 -6.30 -10.06 17.75
C LEU A 37 -6.72 -8.94 18.71
N ALA A 38 -8.02 -8.80 19.01
CA ALA A 38 -8.58 -7.75 19.85
C ALA A 38 -8.10 -6.34 19.44
N ILE A 39 -8.05 -6.07 18.14
CA ILE A 39 -7.61 -4.78 17.59
C ILE A 39 -8.60 -3.70 17.99
N THR A 40 -8.10 -2.59 18.53
CA THR A 40 -8.89 -1.38 18.73
C THR A 40 -8.95 -0.60 17.41
N GLY A 41 -10.15 -0.33 16.92
CA GLY A 41 -10.36 0.29 15.62
C GLY A 41 -10.76 -0.73 14.54
N ARG A 42 -10.64 -0.34 13.28
CA ARG A 42 -11.07 -1.15 12.13
C ARG A 42 -9.94 -1.25 11.11
N VAL A 43 -9.69 -2.45 10.62
CA VAL A 43 -8.84 -2.68 9.45
C VAL A 43 -9.76 -2.89 8.25
N LEU A 44 -9.61 -2.05 7.24
CA LEU A 44 -10.40 -2.09 6.02
C LEU A 44 -9.46 -2.27 4.82
N PRO A 45 -9.60 -3.36 4.05
CA PRO A 45 -8.93 -3.46 2.77
C PRO A 45 -9.38 -2.30 1.86
N VAL A 46 -8.43 -1.68 1.16
CA VAL A 46 -8.75 -0.58 0.24
C VAL A 46 -9.47 -1.07 -1.00
N THR A 47 -9.25 -2.33 -1.38
CA THR A 47 -9.96 -3.06 -2.44
C THR A 47 -10.05 -4.53 -2.08
N SER A 48 -11.09 -5.22 -2.54
CA SER A 48 -11.25 -6.68 -2.44
C SER A 48 -10.85 -7.40 -3.73
N GLU A 49 -10.44 -6.66 -4.76
CA GLU A 49 -9.98 -7.24 -6.01
C GLU A 49 -8.57 -7.82 -5.87
N ILE A 50 -8.29 -8.88 -6.63
CA ILE A 50 -6.96 -9.45 -6.72
C ILE A 50 -6.12 -8.55 -7.63
N ILE A 51 -5.13 -7.90 -7.04
CA ILE A 51 -4.26 -6.94 -7.72
C ILE A 51 -2.80 -7.40 -7.71
N GLN A 52 -2.05 -6.95 -8.71
CA GLN A 52 -0.60 -7.07 -8.76
C GLN A 52 0.02 -5.69 -8.88
N LEU A 53 1.10 -5.46 -8.13
CA LEU A 53 1.91 -4.25 -8.25
C LEU A 53 2.97 -4.44 -9.33
N VAL A 54 3.06 -3.47 -10.24
CA VAL A 54 4.08 -3.43 -11.30
C VAL A 54 4.87 -2.14 -11.17
N ALA A 55 6.19 -2.24 -11.06
CA ALA A 55 7.09 -1.11 -11.11
C ALA A 55 7.75 -0.99 -12.48
N GLU A 56 7.89 0.24 -12.96
CA GLU A 56 8.67 0.63 -14.13
C GLU A 56 9.92 1.34 -13.65
N PHE A 57 11.07 0.95 -14.20
CA PHE A 57 12.37 1.47 -13.83
C PHE A 57 12.91 2.41 -14.91
N GLU A 58 13.88 3.26 -14.55
CA GLU A 58 14.47 4.23 -15.47
C GLU A 58 15.17 3.61 -16.68
N ASN A 59 15.60 2.35 -16.58
CA ASN A 59 16.14 1.57 -17.69
C ASN A 59 15.07 0.93 -18.59
N GLY A 60 13.78 1.23 -18.36
CA GLY A 60 12.64 0.68 -19.12
C GLY A 60 12.19 -0.72 -18.68
N THR A 61 12.85 -1.33 -17.71
CA THR A 61 12.45 -2.65 -17.19
C THR A 61 11.17 -2.54 -16.40
N ARG A 62 10.31 -3.57 -16.50
CA ARG A 62 9.09 -3.72 -15.71
C ARG A 62 9.17 -4.96 -14.84
N VAL A 63 8.89 -4.80 -13.56
CA VAL A 63 8.92 -5.89 -12.58
C VAL A 63 7.58 -5.98 -11.88
N THR A 64 7.04 -7.21 -11.75
CA THR A 64 5.75 -7.48 -11.10
C THR A 64 5.96 -8.18 -9.78
N GLY A 65 5.33 -7.68 -8.73
CA GLY A 65 5.33 -8.21 -7.36
C GLY A 65 6.32 -7.50 -6.45
N GLU A 66 5.85 -7.18 -5.25
CA GLU A 66 6.54 -6.35 -4.25
C GLU A 66 7.97 -6.81 -3.97
N SER A 67 8.15 -8.09 -3.57
CA SER A 67 9.48 -8.63 -3.24
C SER A 67 10.45 -8.52 -4.42
N LYS A 68 9.96 -8.84 -5.63
CA LYS A 68 10.78 -8.79 -6.85
C LYS A 68 11.19 -7.37 -7.23
N ILE A 69 10.33 -6.38 -6.94
CA ILE A 69 10.63 -4.95 -7.18
C ILE A 69 11.81 -4.52 -6.31
N CYS A 70 11.77 -4.83 -5.01
CA CYS A 70 12.85 -4.52 -4.09
C CYS A 70 14.16 -5.24 -4.46
N ASP A 71 14.07 -6.53 -4.79
CA ASP A 71 15.23 -7.33 -5.18
C ASP A 71 15.87 -6.81 -6.48
N PHE A 72 15.05 -6.48 -7.47
CA PHE A 72 15.53 -5.92 -8.74
C PHE A 72 16.25 -4.58 -8.53
N LYS A 73 15.65 -3.68 -7.75
CA LYS A 73 16.23 -2.36 -7.44
C LYS A 73 17.61 -2.51 -6.78
N LYS A 74 17.72 -3.40 -5.78
CA LYS A 74 19.01 -3.68 -5.11
C LYS A 74 20.07 -4.24 -6.06
N ALA A 75 19.65 -5.13 -6.97
CA ALA A 75 20.59 -5.78 -7.90
C ALA A 75 21.06 -4.86 -9.01
N GLN A 76 20.23 -3.93 -9.48
CA GLN A 76 20.49 -3.09 -10.67
C GLN A 76 20.82 -1.64 -10.35
N ASP A 77 20.71 -1.20 -9.08
CA ASP A 77 20.82 0.20 -8.66
C ASP A 77 20.08 1.18 -9.60
N CYS A 78 18.85 0.82 -9.91
CA CYS A 78 18.03 1.48 -10.92
C CYS A 78 16.80 2.09 -10.26
N ARG A 79 16.48 3.36 -10.52
CA ARG A 79 15.37 4.05 -9.86
C ARG A 79 14.01 3.61 -10.37
N ILE A 80 13.04 3.53 -9.45
CA ILE A 80 11.64 3.36 -9.81
C ILE A 80 11.15 4.70 -10.34
N THR A 81 10.59 4.69 -11.55
CA THR A 81 9.99 5.88 -12.19
C THR A 81 8.49 5.92 -12.01
N LYS A 82 7.84 4.75 -12.00
CA LYS A 82 6.40 4.64 -11.87
C LYS A 82 6.00 3.29 -11.29
N VAL A 83 4.94 3.28 -10.51
CA VAL A 83 4.24 2.05 -10.13
C VAL A 83 2.78 2.11 -10.60
N ARG A 84 2.21 0.94 -10.88
CA ARG A 84 0.81 0.79 -11.29
C ARG A 84 0.24 -0.52 -10.76
N LEU A 85 -1.06 -0.60 -10.71
CA LEU A 85 -1.80 -1.82 -10.37
C LEU A 85 -2.23 -2.55 -11.64
N VAL A 86 -2.35 -3.86 -11.54
CA VAL A 86 -2.94 -4.73 -12.57
C VAL A 86 -3.99 -5.62 -11.91
N PRO A 87 -5.27 -5.52 -12.31
CA PRO A 87 -5.82 -4.61 -13.31
C PRO A 87 -5.66 -3.14 -12.92
N GLU A 88 -5.66 -2.26 -13.91
CA GLU A 88 -5.63 -0.81 -13.66
C GLU A 88 -6.96 -0.35 -13.05
N ARG A 89 -6.89 0.59 -12.08
CA ARG A 89 -8.04 1.18 -11.40
C ARG A 89 -8.98 0.12 -10.78
N PRO A 90 -8.48 -0.76 -9.89
CA PRO A 90 -9.35 -1.68 -9.17
C PRO A 90 -10.35 -0.89 -8.31
N ARG A 91 -11.56 -1.40 -8.15
CA ARG A 91 -12.62 -0.71 -7.41
C ARG A 91 -12.27 -0.59 -5.93
N ALA A 92 -12.50 0.59 -5.37
CA ALA A 92 -12.34 0.79 -3.94
C ALA A 92 -13.43 0.05 -3.14
N ASN A 93 -13.05 -0.39 -1.95
CA ASN A 93 -13.97 -0.87 -0.95
C ASN A 93 -14.85 0.30 -0.46
N PRO A 94 -16.20 0.21 -0.57
CA PRO A 94 -17.07 1.30 -0.14
C PRO A 94 -16.92 1.70 1.33
N LEU A 95 -16.58 0.74 2.21
CA LEU A 95 -16.32 1.01 3.62
C LEU A 95 -15.05 1.82 3.83
N ALA A 96 -14.04 1.65 2.97
CA ALA A 96 -12.82 2.46 3.01
C ALA A 96 -13.12 3.91 2.56
N LEU A 97 -13.89 4.09 1.49
CA LEU A 97 -14.33 5.43 1.05
C LEU A 97 -15.17 6.14 2.10
N GLU A 98 -16.12 5.42 2.75
CA GLU A 98 -16.89 5.97 3.86
C GLU A 98 -16.00 6.39 5.04
N ALA A 99 -15.03 5.57 5.42
CA ALA A 99 -14.11 5.89 6.50
C ALA A 99 -13.28 7.13 6.20
N ILE A 100 -12.80 7.28 4.94
CA ILE A 100 -12.04 8.47 4.49
C ILE A 100 -12.92 9.72 4.57
N SER A 101 -14.15 9.68 4.07
CA SER A 101 -15.06 10.83 4.02
C SER A 101 -15.46 11.35 5.42
N ARG A 102 -15.38 10.51 6.44
CA ARG A 102 -15.74 10.82 7.83
C ARG A 102 -14.55 11.06 8.75
N ALA A 103 -13.34 11.01 8.21
CA ALA A 103 -12.14 11.20 9.01
C ALA A 103 -11.95 12.68 9.41
N ASP A 104 -11.45 12.91 10.61
CA ASP A 104 -10.96 14.21 11.07
C ASP A 104 -9.49 14.42 10.73
N LEU A 105 -8.75 13.31 10.62
CA LEU A 105 -7.34 13.27 10.28
C LEU A 105 -7.07 12.07 9.38
N ILE A 106 -6.35 12.29 8.29
CA ILE A 106 -5.87 11.24 7.38
C ILE A 106 -4.35 11.20 7.44
N LEU A 107 -3.81 10.03 7.79
CA LEU A 107 -2.37 9.79 7.80
C LEU A 107 -1.99 8.87 6.63
N LEU A 108 -1.09 9.35 5.77
CA LEU A 108 -0.46 8.52 4.74
C LEU A 108 0.83 7.93 5.31
N GLY A 109 0.89 6.64 5.47
CA GLY A 109 2.02 5.94 6.10
C GLY A 109 1.92 5.83 7.63
N PRO A 110 3.02 5.44 8.34
CA PRO A 110 4.32 5.08 7.75
C PRO A 110 4.27 3.80 6.91
N GLY A 111 5.22 3.66 6.01
CA GLY A 111 5.35 2.47 5.16
C GLY A 111 6.25 2.72 3.96
N SER A 112 6.57 1.66 3.24
CA SER A 112 7.33 1.73 1.99
C SER A 112 6.59 2.60 0.97
N LEU A 113 7.29 3.57 0.40
CA LEU A 113 6.67 4.58 -0.47
C LEU A 113 5.98 3.94 -1.69
N TYR A 114 6.73 3.14 -2.45
CA TYR A 114 6.26 2.58 -3.72
C TYR A 114 5.51 1.25 -3.58
N THR A 115 5.74 0.50 -2.50
CA THR A 115 5.12 -0.81 -2.33
C THR A 115 4.00 -0.84 -1.30
N SER A 116 3.88 0.19 -0.43
CA SER A 116 2.83 0.25 0.60
C SER A 116 1.98 1.51 0.52
N VAL A 117 2.56 2.71 0.40
CA VAL A 117 1.78 3.96 0.43
C VAL A 117 1.10 4.22 -0.92
N ILE A 118 1.88 4.37 -1.98
CA ILE A 118 1.38 4.71 -3.32
C ILE A 118 0.35 3.69 -3.85
N PRO A 119 0.52 2.37 -3.71
CA PRO A 119 -0.46 1.42 -4.23
C PRO A 119 -1.89 1.63 -3.72
N ASN A 120 -2.06 2.04 -2.48
CA ASN A 120 -3.38 2.36 -1.94
C ASN A 120 -4.02 3.58 -2.65
N LEU A 121 -3.20 4.56 -3.03
CA LEU A 121 -3.66 5.78 -3.72
C LEU A 121 -4.02 5.52 -5.19
N LEU A 122 -3.55 4.39 -5.77
CA LEU A 122 -3.85 4.00 -7.15
C LEU A 122 -5.18 3.23 -7.28
N VAL A 123 -5.82 2.88 -6.19
CA VAL A 123 -7.16 2.28 -6.20
C VAL A 123 -8.18 3.36 -6.58
N ASP A 124 -9.11 3.01 -7.48
CA ASP A 124 -10.04 3.96 -8.07
C ASP A 124 -10.86 4.72 -7.02
N GLY A 125 -10.84 6.05 -7.09
CA GLY A 125 -11.58 6.93 -6.18
C GLY A 125 -10.94 7.18 -4.80
N ILE A 126 -9.88 6.46 -4.40
CA ILE A 126 -9.24 6.67 -3.08
C ILE A 126 -8.53 8.03 -3.02
N ALA A 127 -7.73 8.37 -4.02
CA ALA A 127 -7.04 9.66 -4.05
C ALA A 127 -8.03 10.83 -4.10
N ASP A 128 -9.09 10.70 -4.91
CA ASP A 128 -10.17 11.70 -4.98
C ASP A 128 -10.86 11.86 -3.62
N ALA A 129 -11.24 10.75 -2.97
CA ALA A 129 -11.88 10.79 -1.66
C ALA A 129 -11.00 11.46 -0.59
N ILE A 130 -9.67 11.20 -0.61
CA ILE A 130 -8.73 11.87 0.30
C ILE A 130 -8.63 13.36 -0.01
N ALA A 131 -8.59 13.73 -1.28
CA ALA A 131 -8.50 15.13 -1.71
C ALA A 131 -9.75 15.94 -1.30
N ASP A 132 -10.93 15.33 -1.41
CA ASP A 132 -12.24 15.94 -1.11
C ASP A 132 -12.61 15.89 0.38
N ALA A 133 -11.92 15.08 1.19
CA ALA A 133 -12.21 14.96 2.61
C ALA A 133 -11.93 16.28 3.35
N PRO A 134 -12.78 16.68 4.31
CA PRO A 134 -12.55 17.88 5.13
C PRO A 134 -11.43 17.69 6.16
N ALA A 135 -10.85 16.50 6.24
CA ALA A 135 -9.82 16.10 7.18
C ALA A 135 -8.50 16.83 6.96
N LEU A 136 -7.74 17.01 8.04
CA LEU A 136 -6.31 17.31 7.94
C LEU A 136 -5.57 16.10 7.37
N ARG A 137 -4.61 16.34 6.47
CA ARG A 137 -3.88 15.28 5.78
C ARG A 137 -2.38 15.40 6.07
N ALA A 138 -1.80 14.36 6.63
CA ALA A 138 -0.38 14.33 6.92
C ALA A 138 0.30 13.10 6.31
N TYR A 139 1.52 13.27 5.83
CA TYR A 139 2.37 12.18 5.41
C TYR A 139 3.41 11.89 6.50
N VAL A 140 3.43 10.65 6.96
CA VAL A 140 4.44 10.17 7.90
C VAL A 140 5.62 9.63 7.11
N CYS A 141 6.59 10.52 6.84
CA CYS A 141 7.80 10.15 6.11
C CYS A 141 8.66 9.19 6.94
N ASN A 142 9.22 8.18 6.29
CA ASN A 142 10.18 7.29 6.93
C ASN A 142 11.41 8.07 7.37
N VAL A 143 11.88 7.80 8.59
CA VAL A 143 13.06 8.47 9.18
C VAL A 143 14.34 8.15 8.41
N MET A 144 14.40 6.94 7.81
CA MET A 144 15.52 6.49 6.99
C MET A 144 15.05 6.13 5.58
N THR A 145 15.91 6.32 4.60
CA THR A 145 15.67 5.81 3.26
C THR A 145 15.64 4.29 3.28
N GLN A 146 14.79 3.71 2.43
CA GLN A 146 14.63 2.27 2.34
C GLN A 146 15.50 1.74 1.20
N ASP A 147 16.40 0.84 1.58
CA ASP A 147 17.22 0.09 0.62
C ASP A 147 16.33 -0.71 -0.34
N GLY A 148 16.56 -0.55 -1.64
CA GLY A 148 15.72 -1.16 -2.68
C GLY A 148 14.47 -0.36 -3.08
N GLU A 149 14.23 0.86 -2.54
CA GLU A 149 13.14 1.74 -2.96
C GLU A 149 13.52 3.22 -3.05
N THR A 150 14.00 3.80 -1.96
CA THR A 150 14.10 5.26 -1.79
C THR A 150 15.50 5.75 -1.45
N GLU A 151 16.56 5.04 -1.86
CA GLU A 151 17.93 5.48 -1.62
C GLU A 151 18.17 6.88 -2.20
N GLY A 152 18.73 7.74 -1.35
CA GLY A 152 19.05 9.12 -1.70
C GLY A 152 17.83 10.05 -1.78
N TYR A 153 16.62 9.58 -1.41
CA TYR A 153 15.42 10.42 -1.37
C TYR A 153 15.44 11.37 -0.18
N THR A 154 15.00 12.59 -0.44
CA THR A 154 14.60 13.55 0.57
C THR A 154 13.09 13.43 0.85
N ALA A 155 12.59 14.06 1.93
CA ALA A 155 11.16 14.16 2.18
C ALA A 155 10.41 14.80 0.99
N ALA A 156 11.03 15.79 0.32
CA ALA A 156 10.46 16.42 -0.87
C ALA A 156 10.31 15.44 -2.04
N ASP A 157 11.22 14.48 -2.19
CA ASP A 157 11.13 13.45 -3.23
C ASP A 157 9.98 12.50 -2.96
N HIS A 158 9.75 12.12 -1.69
CA HIS A 158 8.59 11.34 -1.29
C HIS A 158 7.28 12.06 -1.64
N LEU A 159 7.15 13.34 -1.28
CA LEU A 159 5.95 14.14 -1.60
C LEU A 159 5.72 14.28 -3.11
N ARG A 160 6.80 14.46 -3.87
CA ARG A 160 6.75 14.52 -5.33
C ARG A 160 6.27 13.21 -5.94
N ALA A 161 6.76 12.07 -5.43
CA ALA A 161 6.32 10.76 -5.87
C ALA A 161 4.82 10.53 -5.57
N ILE A 162 4.34 10.88 -4.38
CA ILE A 162 2.92 10.81 -4.01
C ILE A 162 2.08 11.66 -4.98
N LEU A 163 2.45 12.92 -5.18
CA LEU A 163 1.73 13.83 -6.09
C LEU A 163 1.68 13.30 -7.53
N THR A 164 2.82 12.82 -8.03
CA THR A 164 2.92 12.32 -9.41
C THR A 164 2.04 11.10 -9.66
N HIS A 165 1.93 10.20 -8.68
CA HIS A 165 1.14 8.97 -8.82
C HIS A 165 -0.36 9.17 -8.55
N SER A 166 -0.71 10.02 -7.57
CA SER A 166 -2.10 10.28 -7.21
C SER A 166 -2.77 11.33 -8.10
N GLY A 167 -1.99 12.22 -8.71
CA GLY A 167 -2.52 13.37 -9.45
C GLY A 167 -3.07 14.49 -8.54
N HIS A 168 -3.03 14.33 -7.22
CA HIS A 168 -3.62 15.26 -6.26
C HIS A 168 -2.61 15.72 -5.20
N LYS A 169 -2.78 16.95 -4.72
CA LYS A 169 -2.09 17.42 -3.52
C LYS A 169 -2.80 16.83 -2.29
N LEU A 170 -2.33 15.67 -1.83
CA LEU A 170 -2.94 14.91 -0.74
C LEU A 170 -2.36 15.20 0.65
N VAL A 171 -1.40 16.11 0.77
CA VAL A 171 -0.64 16.31 1.99
C VAL A 171 -0.63 17.79 2.37
N ASP A 172 -1.07 18.09 3.59
CA ASP A 172 -1.00 19.42 4.19
C ASP A 172 0.26 19.56 5.05
N PHE A 173 0.70 18.45 5.71
CA PHE A 173 1.87 18.39 6.59
C PHE A 173 2.69 17.13 6.31
N CYS A 174 4.03 17.25 6.53
CA CYS A 174 4.99 16.14 6.44
C CYS A 174 5.96 16.22 7.63
#